data_be8db6a3695e1398e15f700e2e06d898
#
_entry.id   be8db6a3695e1398e15f700e2e06d898
#
_cell.length_a   1.000
_cell.length_b   1.000
_cell.length_c   1.000
_cell.angle_alpha   90.00
_cell.angle_beta   90.00
_cell.angle_gamma   90.00
#
_symmetry.space_group_name_H-M   'P 1'
#
loop_
_entity.id
_entity.type
_entity.pdbx_description
1 polymer ?
#
loop_
_entity_poly.entity_id
_entity_poly.type
_entity_poly.pdbx_seq_one_letter_code
_entity_poly.pdbx_strand_id
1 'polypeptide(L)'
;MKPTVGRGHNPATSTLLDPICADETDELVPPVEMIFDGTTSTKEFKEVGEGFTQYFLIEHARLKPHEKVLDVGCGIGQKARVLTRFLSREGVYEGFDIVQPGIMWCKEKYQRYTNFHFYLADIYNKHYNPEGKTAASEYRFPYAEETFDLVFASSVFTHMLSRDVENYFAEIARVLKRGGRCVITYFLLNPESLRRFDAKLNTVKVPFEYGSGECRVADKNIAETTVAYDERFVRNLYEKHGLSITEITYGSWCGRKEFICCLQDVIISVKE
;
A
#
# COMPACT_ATOMS: atom_id res chain seq x y z
N MET A 1 15.21 46.52 -27.39
CA MET A 1 14.37 46.48 -26.18
C MET A 1 13.93 45.05 -25.97
N LYS A 2 14.44 44.38 -24.94
CA LYS A 2 14.02 43.02 -24.52
C LYS A 2 12.97 43.15 -23.43
N PRO A 3 11.89 42.36 -23.43
CA PRO A 3 10.96 42.35 -22.30
C PRO A 3 11.49 41.44 -21.19
N THR A 4 11.50 41.96 -19.99
CA THR A 4 11.82 41.33 -18.72
C THR A 4 10.69 40.40 -18.31
N VAL A 5 11.01 39.12 -18.07
CA VAL A 5 10.09 38.12 -17.51
C VAL A 5 10.13 38.26 -15.99
N GLY A 6 9.00 38.62 -15.41
CA GLY A 6 8.81 38.69 -13.95
C GLY A 6 8.76 37.32 -13.33
N ARG A 7 9.62 37.10 -12.35
CA ARG A 7 9.56 35.93 -11.44
C ARG A 7 8.48 36.17 -10.40
N GLY A 8 7.44 35.32 -10.43
CA GLY A 8 6.51 35.18 -9.33
C GLY A 8 6.59 33.76 -8.79
N HIS A 9 7.54 33.51 -7.89
CA HIS A 9 7.51 32.31 -7.03
C HIS A 9 6.77 32.69 -5.74
N ASN A 10 5.57 32.12 -5.60
CA ASN A 10 4.91 32.07 -4.30
C ASN A 10 5.20 30.68 -3.73
N PRO A 11 5.96 30.50 -2.67
CA PRO A 11 6.13 29.22 -2.02
C PRO A 11 4.88 28.94 -1.21
N ALA A 12 3.98 28.10 -1.74
CA ALA A 12 2.98 27.41 -0.92
C ALA A 12 3.74 26.63 0.16
N THR A 13 3.45 26.92 1.40
CA THR A 13 3.98 26.28 2.61
C THR A 13 3.76 24.77 2.49
N SER A 14 4.82 24.06 2.14
CA SER A 14 4.95 22.61 2.26
C SER A 14 4.88 22.30 3.75
N THR A 15 3.82 21.62 4.18
CA THR A 15 3.76 20.96 5.48
C THR A 15 4.63 19.68 5.38
N LEU A 16 5.93 19.89 5.27
CA LEU A 16 6.91 18.81 5.35
C LEU A 16 6.88 18.25 6.78
N LEU A 17 6.86 16.94 6.90
CA LEU A 17 7.22 16.28 8.16
C LEU A 17 8.58 16.85 8.60
N ASP A 18 8.73 17.22 9.86
CA ASP A 18 10.01 17.65 10.38
C ASP A 18 11.07 16.60 10.02
N PRO A 19 12.25 17.04 9.51
CA PRO A 19 13.31 16.10 9.14
C PRO A 19 13.66 15.26 10.37
N ILE A 20 13.71 13.94 10.17
CA ILE A 20 13.97 12.96 11.21
C ILE A 20 15.29 13.34 11.88
N CYS A 21 15.24 13.76 13.15
CA CYS A 21 16.36 13.47 14.03
C CYS A 21 16.59 11.96 13.95
N ALA A 22 17.79 11.54 13.61
CA ALA A 22 18.20 10.14 13.64
C ALA A 22 18.21 9.68 15.11
N ASP A 23 17.01 9.47 15.66
CA ASP A 23 16.85 8.97 17.02
C ASP A 23 17.04 7.46 16.91
N GLU A 24 18.17 6.97 17.43
CA GLU A 24 18.49 5.55 17.52
C GLU A 24 17.48 4.77 18.38
N THR A 25 16.58 5.49 19.07
CA THR A 25 15.60 4.98 20.03
C THR A 25 14.15 5.04 19.56
N ASP A 26 13.87 5.01 18.27
CA ASP A 26 12.49 4.98 17.77
C ASP A 26 11.81 3.64 18.16
N GLU A 27 11.05 3.69 19.26
CA GLU A 27 10.36 2.54 19.86
C GLU A 27 9.33 1.85 18.93
N LEU A 28 8.96 2.51 17.82
CA LEU A 28 8.05 1.99 16.82
C LEU A 28 8.77 1.27 15.67
N VAL A 29 10.09 1.18 15.72
CA VAL A 29 10.88 0.37 14.78
C VAL A 29 11.05 -1.04 15.38
N PRO A 30 10.53 -2.08 14.71
CA PRO A 30 10.65 -3.43 15.23
C PRO A 30 12.10 -3.95 15.14
N PRO A 31 12.46 -4.93 15.97
CA PRO A 31 13.68 -5.72 15.77
C PRO A 31 13.71 -6.33 14.37
N VAL A 32 14.90 -6.40 13.75
CA VAL A 32 15.04 -6.84 12.36
C VAL A 32 14.49 -8.24 12.11
N GLU A 33 14.59 -9.13 13.09
CA GLU A 33 14.08 -10.49 13.05
C GLU A 33 12.55 -10.59 13.05
N MET A 34 11.86 -9.52 13.40
CA MET A 34 10.39 -9.41 13.33
C MET A 34 9.90 -8.80 12.03
N ILE A 35 10.79 -8.25 11.20
CA ILE A 35 10.40 -7.61 9.93
C ILE A 35 10.09 -8.69 8.89
N PHE A 36 8.90 -8.62 8.29
CA PHE A 36 8.42 -9.58 7.28
C PHE A 36 7.81 -8.90 6.05
N ASP A 37 7.90 -7.57 5.95
CA ASP A 37 7.32 -6.76 4.88
C ASP A 37 8.20 -6.64 3.62
N GLY A 38 9.25 -7.46 3.54
CA GLY A 38 10.20 -7.47 2.43
C GLY A 38 11.41 -6.56 2.62
N THR A 39 11.45 -5.73 3.67
CA THR A 39 12.65 -4.97 4.02
C THR A 39 13.63 -5.82 4.83
N THR A 40 14.93 -5.57 4.69
CA THR A 40 16.00 -6.42 5.23
C THR A 40 16.75 -5.80 6.41
N SER A 41 16.42 -4.56 6.75
CA SER A 41 17.05 -3.81 7.84
C SER A 41 16.09 -2.77 8.43
N THR A 42 16.35 -2.37 9.67
CA THR A 42 15.60 -1.29 10.33
C THR A 42 15.74 0.05 9.61
N LYS A 43 16.88 0.28 8.94
CA LYS A 43 17.09 1.47 8.10
C LYS A 43 16.14 1.44 6.90
N GLU A 44 16.14 0.35 6.14
CA GLU A 44 15.27 0.18 4.97
C GLU A 44 13.78 0.22 5.37
N PHE A 45 13.40 -0.40 6.49
CA PHE A 45 12.06 -0.31 7.06
C PHE A 45 11.61 1.14 7.28
N LYS A 46 12.48 1.97 7.85
CA LYS A 46 12.21 3.40 8.05
C LYS A 46 12.08 4.14 6.72
N GLU A 47 13.05 3.99 5.83
CA GLU A 47 13.12 4.71 4.56
C GLU A 47 11.94 4.37 3.63
N VAL A 48 11.57 3.08 3.52
CA VAL A 48 10.42 2.64 2.70
C VAL A 48 9.10 3.17 3.27
N GLY A 49 8.90 3.05 4.59
CA GLY A 49 7.69 3.56 5.22
C GLY A 49 7.53 5.07 5.06
N GLU A 50 8.60 5.83 5.23
CA GLU A 50 8.59 7.29 5.06
C GLU A 50 8.38 7.70 3.62
N GLY A 51 9.14 7.11 2.69
CA GLY A 51 9.01 7.41 1.27
C GLY A 51 7.60 7.14 0.76
N PHE A 52 7.02 5.98 1.08
CA PHE A 52 5.66 5.64 0.67
C PHE A 52 4.62 6.60 1.27
N THR A 53 4.69 6.82 2.58
CA THR A 53 3.71 7.67 3.28
C THR A 53 3.79 9.10 2.81
N GLN A 54 5.00 9.68 2.73
CA GLN A 54 5.18 11.07 2.30
C GLN A 54 4.73 11.27 0.85
N TYR A 55 5.25 10.45 -0.07
CA TYR A 55 4.99 10.64 -1.49
C TYR A 55 3.56 10.26 -1.87
N PHE A 56 3.11 9.02 -1.58
CA PHE A 56 1.82 8.55 -2.08
C PHE A 56 0.64 8.98 -1.22
N LEU A 57 0.74 8.92 0.11
CA LEU A 57 -0.41 9.21 0.96
C LEU A 57 -0.58 10.72 1.18
N ILE A 58 0.50 11.43 1.54
CA ILE A 58 0.41 12.85 1.90
C ILE A 58 0.40 13.75 0.65
N GLU A 59 1.38 13.61 -0.26
CA GLU A 59 1.53 14.53 -1.39
C GLU A 59 0.54 14.21 -2.52
N HIS A 60 0.46 12.96 -2.98
CA HIS A 60 -0.34 12.58 -4.15
C HIS A 60 -1.80 12.28 -3.81
N ALA A 61 -2.08 11.44 -2.80
CA ALA A 61 -3.44 11.20 -2.34
C ALA A 61 -3.98 12.31 -1.43
N ARG A 62 -3.16 13.33 -1.10
CA ARG A 62 -3.54 14.53 -0.34
C ARG A 62 -4.21 14.21 0.99
N LEU A 63 -3.65 13.24 1.74
CA LEU A 63 -4.11 12.91 3.07
C LEU A 63 -4.04 14.14 3.98
N LYS A 64 -5.06 14.32 4.83
CA LYS A 64 -5.12 15.42 5.79
C LYS A 64 -5.00 14.90 7.22
N PRO A 65 -4.43 15.69 8.15
CA PRO A 65 -4.18 15.23 9.53
C PRO A 65 -5.41 14.75 10.30
N HIS A 66 -6.60 15.26 10.00
CA HIS A 66 -7.86 14.94 10.70
C HIS A 66 -8.66 13.80 10.06
N GLU A 67 -8.17 13.20 8.98
CA GLU A 67 -8.89 12.17 8.23
C GLU A 67 -8.82 10.79 8.87
N LYS A 68 -9.79 9.95 8.53
CA LYS A 68 -9.84 8.53 8.90
C LYS A 68 -9.19 7.68 7.83
N VAL A 69 -8.19 6.92 8.23
CA VAL A 69 -7.35 6.11 7.34
C VAL A 69 -7.52 4.63 7.65
N LEU A 70 -7.68 3.81 6.62
CA LEU A 70 -7.62 2.35 6.72
C LEU A 70 -6.37 1.82 6.01
N ASP A 71 -5.55 1.08 6.73
CA ASP A 71 -4.40 0.32 6.23
C ASP A 71 -4.77 -1.16 6.11
N VAL A 72 -5.02 -1.61 4.89
CA VAL A 72 -5.35 -3.01 4.57
C VAL A 72 -4.06 -3.79 4.43
N GLY A 73 -3.78 -4.68 5.38
CA GLY A 73 -2.49 -5.37 5.47
C GLY A 73 -1.40 -4.48 6.08
N CYS A 74 -1.65 -4.01 7.30
CA CYS A 74 -0.77 -3.05 7.98
C CYS A 74 0.59 -3.62 8.42
N GLY A 75 0.77 -4.95 8.32
CA GLY A 75 1.99 -5.63 8.68
C GLY A 75 2.39 -5.40 10.15
N ILE A 76 3.62 -4.97 10.34
CA ILE A 76 4.18 -4.63 11.65
C ILE A 76 4.22 -3.09 11.87
N GLY A 77 3.34 -2.33 11.19
CA GLY A 77 3.14 -0.90 11.43
C GLY A 77 4.11 0.02 10.73
N GLN A 78 4.71 -0.36 9.61
CA GLN A 78 5.71 0.45 8.89
C GLN A 78 5.19 1.84 8.51
N LYS A 79 3.98 1.93 7.95
CA LYS A 79 3.35 3.21 7.54
C LYS A 79 2.67 3.87 8.74
N ALA A 80 2.09 3.08 9.65
CA ALA A 80 1.52 3.57 10.91
C ALA A 80 2.53 4.41 11.69
N ARG A 81 3.79 3.97 11.80
CA ARG A 81 4.88 4.70 12.45
C ARG A 81 5.00 6.14 11.93
N VAL A 82 4.97 6.31 10.63
CA VAL A 82 5.06 7.64 10.00
C VAL A 82 3.82 8.47 10.27
N LEU A 83 2.65 7.85 10.17
CA LEU A 83 1.36 8.51 10.39
C LEU A 83 1.14 8.97 11.83
N THR A 84 1.85 8.42 12.86
CA THR A 84 1.79 8.93 14.23
C THR A 84 2.28 10.39 14.35
N ARG A 85 3.14 10.84 13.43
CA ARG A 85 3.68 12.20 13.39
C ARG A 85 2.86 13.12 12.48
N PHE A 86 1.97 12.55 11.66
CA PHE A 86 1.17 13.30 10.70
C PHE A 86 -0.29 13.48 11.13
N LEU A 87 -0.94 12.41 11.61
CA LEU A 87 -2.34 12.48 12.02
C LEU A 87 -2.50 13.28 13.31
N SER A 88 -3.46 14.21 13.30
CA SER A 88 -3.87 14.94 14.50
C SER A 88 -4.65 14.03 15.47
N ARG A 89 -5.03 14.54 16.62
CA ARG A 89 -5.89 13.81 17.58
C ARG A 89 -7.29 13.52 17.05
N GLU A 90 -7.75 14.24 16.03
CA GLU A 90 -9.04 14.06 15.36
C GLU A 90 -8.97 13.00 14.26
N GLY A 91 -7.77 12.79 13.70
CA GLY A 91 -7.52 11.76 12.71
C GLY A 91 -7.52 10.36 13.35
N VAL A 92 -7.92 9.36 12.59
CA VAL A 92 -7.99 7.97 13.07
C VAL A 92 -7.24 7.07 12.09
N TYR A 93 -6.42 6.20 12.64
CA TYR A 93 -5.78 5.11 11.91
C TYR A 93 -6.39 3.77 12.34
N GLU A 94 -6.87 3.02 11.37
CA GLU A 94 -7.30 1.63 11.52
C GLU A 94 -6.39 0.76 10.65
N GLY A 95 -5.81 -0.27 11.22
CA GLY A 95 -5.02 -1.24 10.48
C GLY A 95 -5.44 -2.66 10.80
N PHE A 96 -5.50 -3.53 9.80
CA PHE A 96 -5.63 -4.96 10.06
C PHE A 96 -4.61 -5.76 9.24
N ASP A 97 -4.22 -6.90 9.81
CA ASP A 97 -3.32 -7.85 9.15
C ASP A 97 -3.63 -9.27 9.59
N ILE A 98 -3.12 -10.25 8.85
CA ILE A 98 -3.29 -11.69 9.12
C ILE A 98 -2.10 -12.27 9.89
N VAL A 99 -1.00 -11.52 10.02
CA VAL A 99 0.23 -11.95 10.69
C VAL A 99 0.19 -11.58 12.16
N GLN A 100 -0.15 -12.55 13.01
CA GLN A 100 -0.37 -12.35 14.44
C GLN A 100 0.82 -11.67 15.16
N PRO A 101 2.09 -12.07 14.99
CA PRO A 101 3.21 -11.39 15.66
C PRO A 101 3.29 -9.90 15.37
N GLY A 102 3.04 -9.48 14.12
CA GLY A 102 3.03 -8.07 13.73
C GLY A 102 1.94 -7.27 14.43
N ILE A 103 0.72 -7.81 14.47
CA ILE A 103 -0.41 -7.16 15.15
C ILE A 103 -0.19 -7.08 16.67
N MET A 104 0.37 -8.12 17.29
CA MET A 104 0.69 -8.10 18.73
C MET A 104 1.74 -7.03 19.06
N TRP A 105 2.80 -6.91 18.23
CA TRP A 105 3.77 -5.83 18.31
C TRP A 105 3.10 -4.46 18.22
N CYS A 106 2.29 -4.23 17.20
CA CYS A 106 1.59 -2.96 17.03
C CYS A 106 0.70 -2.62 18.23
N LYS A 107 -0.09 -3.58 18.71
CA LYS A 107 -0.95 -3.37 19.90
C LYS A 107 -0.15 -2.99 21.14
N GLU A 108 1.05 -3.54 21.34
CA GLU A 108 1.92 -3.18 22.46
C GLU A 108 2.54 -1.80 22.28
N LYS A 109 3.14 -1.52 21.13
CA LYS A 109 3.96 -0.32 20.92
C LYS A 109 3.14 0.94 20.68
N TYR A 110 1.94 0.81 20.14
CA TYR A 110 1.09 1.97 19.83
C TYR A 110 0.10 2.34 20.94
N GLN A 111 0.16 1.76 22.14
CA GLN A 111 -0.78 2.02 23.24
C GLN A 111 -0.94 3.50 23.61
N ARG A 112 0.11 4.30 23.47
CA ARG A 112 0.06 5.75 23.74
C ARG A 112 -0.68 6.56 22.66
N TYR A 113 -0.90 5.99 21.49
CA TYR A 113 -1.60 6.62 20.38
C TYR A 113 -3.05 6.15 20.36
N THR A 114 -3.91 6.84 21.11
CA THR A 114 -5.30 6.42 21.37
C THR A 114 -6.19 6.42 20.13
N ASN A 115 -5.74 7.02 19.03
CA ASN A 115 -6.41 7.06 17.74
C ASN A 115 -5.80 6.09 16.70
N PHE A 116 -4.94 5.17 17.13
CA PHE A 116 -4.37 4.11 16.30
C PHE A 116 -4.85 2.74 16.78
N HIS A 117 -5.52 2.00 15.91
CA HIS A 117 -6.10 0.71 16.22
C HIS A 117 -5.61 -0.37 15.27
N PHE A 118 -5.33 -1.57 15.82
CA PHE A 118 -4.79 -2.70 15.06
C PHE A 118 -5.61 -3.96 15.32
N TYR A 119 -6.00 -4.67 14.25
CA TYR A 119 -6.84 -5.86 14.32
C TYR A 119 -6.19 -7.05 13.64
N LEU A 120 -6.22 -8.20 14.32
CA LEU A 120 -5.86 -9.48 13.71
C LEU A 120 -7.07 -10.00 12.93
N ALA A 121 -6.91 -10.20 11.63
CA ALA A 121 -7.93 -10.79 10.77
C ALA A 121 -7.66 -12.29 10.58
N ASP A 122 -8.66 -13.13 10.85
CA ASP A 122 -8.54 -14.59 10.71
C ASP A 122 -8.81 -15.02 9.25
N ILE A 123 -7.92 -14.58 8.35
CA ILE A 123 -8.04 -14.80 6.90
C ILE A 123 -6.98 -15.81 6.46
N TYR A 124 -7.40 -16.80 5.70
CA TYR A 124 -6.51 -17.78 5.09
C TYR A 124 -5.65 -17.14 3.99
N ASN A 125 -4.37 -17.38 4.08
CA ASN A 125 -3.39 -17.14 3.02
C ASN A 125 -2.31 -18.22 3.14
N LYS A 126 -2.08 -18.95 2.07
CA LYS A 126 -1.19 -20.12 2.11
C LYS A 126 0.25 -19.75 2.49
N HIS A 127 0.68 -18.54 2.20
CA HIS A 127 2.03 -18.07 2.51
C HIS A 127 2.16 -17.47 3.93
N TYR A 128 1.22 -16.59 4.33
CA TYR A 128 1.34 -15.82 5.57
C TYR A 128 0.51 -16.36 6.74
N ASN A 129 -0.64 -16.98 6.47
CA ASN A 129 -1.55 -17.51 7.49
C ASN A 129 -2.28 -18.78 7.02
N PRO A 130 -1.58 -19.92 6.92
CA PRO A 130 -2.16 -21.16 6.42
C PRO A 130 -3.24 -21.75 7.35
N GLU A 131 -3.32 -21.29 8.59
CA GLU A 131 -4.32 -21.71 9.58
C GLU A 131 -5.55 -20.79 9.64
N GLY A 132 -5.58 -19.74 8.80
CA GLY A 132 -6.70 -18.81 8.73
C GLY A 132 -7.98 -19.50 8.29
N LYS A 133 -9.13 -19.11 8.86
CA LYS A 133 -10.41 -19.81 8.70
C LYS A 133 -11.29 -19.21 7.62
N THR A 134 -11.15 -17.93 7.33
CA THR A 134 -11.99 -17.20 6.39
C THR A 134 -11.25 -17.04 5.06
N ALA A 135 -11.86 -17.40 3.95
CA ALA A 135 -11.29 -17.11 2.64
C ALA A 135 -11.25 -15.59 2.41
N ALA A 136 -10.15 -15.07 1.84
CA ALA A 136 -10.05 -13.65 1.53
C ALA A 136 -11.16 -13.17 0.57
N SER A 137 -11.63 -14.06 -0.32
CA SER A 137 -12.76 -13.82 -1.21
C SER A 137 -14.13 -13.72 -0.53
N GLU A 138 -14.20 -13.99 0.77
CA GLU A 138 -15.45 -13.97 1.56
C GLU A 138 -15.34 -13.05 2.79
N TYR A 139 -14.14 -12.51 3.04
CA TYR A 139 -13.90 -11.68 4.20
C TYR A 139 -14.57 -10.31 4.05
N ARG A 140 -15.45 -10.00 5.02
CA ARG A 140 -16.06 -8.69 5.14
C ARG A 140 -15.25 -7.83 6.11
N PHE A 141 -14.84 -6.64 5.67
CA PHE A 141 -14.14 -5.69 6.54
C PHE A 141 -15.06 -5.26 7.70
N PRO A 142 -14.57 -5.28 8.95
CA PRO A 142 -15.40 -5.04 10.15
C PRO A 142 -15.73 -3.55 10.35
N TYR A 143 -15.98 -2.84 9.26
CA TYR A 143 -16.26 -1.41 9.25
C TYR A 143 -17.58 -1.12 8.53
N ALA A 144 -18.25 -0.03 8.94
CA ALA A 144 -19.44 0.45 8.26
C ALA A 144 -19.11 1.03 6.88
N GLU A 145 -20.14 1.16 6.05
CA GLU A 145 -20.02 1.84 4.77
C GLU A 145 -19.62 3.30 4.96
N GLU A 146 -18.88 3.86 3.98
CA GLU A 146 -18.50 5.28 3.96
C GLU A 146 -17.83 5.79 5.24
N THR A 147 -16.95 4.96 5.83
CA THR A 147 -16.26 5.27 7.08
C THR A 147 -14.96 6.04 6.87
N PHE A 148 -14.18 5.70 5.82
CA PHE A 148 -12.81 6.17 5.65
C PHE A 148 -12.68 7.24 4.59
N ASP A 149 -11.80 8.22 4.85
CA ASP A 149 -11.43 9.26 3.90
C ASP A 149 -10.31 8.79 2.95
N LEU A 150 -9.45 7.88 3.44
CA LEU A 150 -8.40 7.24 2.67
C LEU A 150 -8.28 5.76 3.06
N VAL A 151 -8.18 4.89 2.05
CA VAL A 151 -7.86 3.46 2.21
C VAL A 151 -6.61 3.17 1.41
N PHE A 152 -5.66 2.44 1.98
CA PHE A 152 -4.51 1.97 1.22
C PHE A 152 -4.19 0.50 1.50
N ALA A 153 -3.59 -0.15 0.49
CA ALA A 153 -3.11 -1.52 0.55
C ALA A 153 -1.73 -1.59 -0.10
N SER A 154 -0.69 -1.64 0.73
CA SER A 154 0.70 -1.67 0.27
C SER A 154 1.27 -3.08 0.38
N SER A 155 1.66 -3.68 -0.75
CA SER A 155 2.17 -5.06 -0.86
C SER A 155 1.19 -6.15 -0.38
N VAL A 156 -0.10 -5.90 -0.49
CA VAL A 156 -1.16 -6.87 -0.14
C VAL A 156 -1.65 -7.62 -1.40
N PHE A 157 -2.06 -6.89 -2.42
CA PHE A 157 -2.61 -7.49 -3.63
C PHE A 157 -1.58 -8.34 -4.37
N THR A 158 -0.31 -8.04 -4.21
CA THR A 158 0.80 -8.87 -4.72
C THR A 158 0.91 -10.25 -4.05
N HIS A 159 0.06 -10.55 -3.06
CA HIS A 159 -0.02 -11.81 -2.31
C HIS A 159 -1.45 -12.40 -2.27
N MET A 160 -2.30 -12.02 -3.22
CA MET A 160 -3.69 -12.48 -3.31
C MET A 160 -3.98 -13.01 -4.73
N LEU A 161 -5.02 -13.81 -4.90
CA LEU A 161 -5.48 -14.24 -6.21
C LEU A 161 -6.64 -13.37 -6.71
N SER A 162 -6.95 -13.44 -8.01
CA SER A 162 -7.94 -12.55 -8.65
C SER A 162 -9.27 -12.47 -7.91
N ARG A 163 -9.81 -13.63 -7.47
CA ARG A 163 -11.09 -13.70 -6.74
C ARG A 163 -11.05 -12.99 -5.39
N ASP A 164 -9.90 -13.08 -4.69
CA ASP A 164 -9.69 -12.43 -3.40
C ASP A 164 -9.62 -10.91 -3.57
N VAL A 165 -8.90 -10.49 -4.61
CA VAL A 165 -8.76 -9.07 -4.98
C VAL A 165 -10.11 -8.47 -5.37
N GLU A 166 -10.97 -9.19 -6.11
CA GLU A 166 -12.34 -8.72 -6.43
C GLU A 166 -13.16 -8.41 -5.16
N ASN A 167 -13.12 -9.31 -4.16
CA ASN A 167 -13.80 -9.08 -2.90
C ASN A 167 -13.22 -7.88 -2.14
N TYR A 168 -11.90 -7.76 -2.10
CA TYR A 168 -11.25 -6.63 -1.43
C TYR A 168 -11.57 -5.30 -2.12
N PHE A 169 -11.67 -5.26 -3.45
CA PHE A 169 -12.15 -4.07 -4.16
C PHE A 169 -13.57 -3.69 -3.75
N ALA A 170 -14.48 -4.67 -3.68
CA ALA A 170 -15.86 -4.42 -3.24
C ALA A 170 -15.90 -3.85 -1.81
N GLU A 171 -15.12 -4.42 -0.91
CA GLU A 171 -15.06 -3.99 0.48
C GLU A 171 -14.38 -2.62 0.64
N ILE A 172 -13.27 -2.36 -0.08
CA ILE A 172 -12.62 -1.05 -0.13
C ILE A 172 -13.60 0.01 -0.63
N ALA A 173 -14.27 -0.24 -1.76
CA ALA A 173 -15.27 0.68 -2.29
C ALA A 173 -16.43 0.90 -1.31
N ARG A 174 -16.87 -0.14 -0.59
CA ARG A 174 -17.94 -0.04 0.41
C ARG A 174 -17.55 0.86 1.58
N VAL A 175 -16.36 0.65 2.17
CA VAL A 175 -15.95 1.37 3.38
C VAL A 175 -15.40 2.77 3.11
N LEU A 176 -15.02 3.05 1.88
CA LEU A 176 -14.52 4.36 1.46
C LEU A 176 -15.69 5.34 1.29
N LYS A 177 -15.57 6.55 1.79
CA LYS A 177 -16.52 7.64 1.57
C LYS A 177 -16.56 8.07 0.10
N ARG A 178 -17.64 8.66 -0.36
CA ARG A 178 -17.65 9.41 -1.63
C ARG A 178 -16.61 10.52 -1.61
N GLY A 179 -15.84 10.65 -2.68
CA GLY A 179 -14.69 11.54 -2.74
C GLY A 179 -13.47 11.05 -1.94
N GLY A 180 -13.58 9.91 -1.25
CA GLY A 180 -12.47 9.26 -0.56
C GLY A 180 -11.45 8.67 -1.55
N ARG A 181 -10.20 8.54 -1.11
CA ARG A 181 -9.08 8.11 -1.97
C ARG A 181 -8.64 6.71 -1.63
N CYS A 182 -8.23 5.96 -2.67
CA CYS A 182 -7.68 4.63 -2.51
C CYS A 182 -6.27 4.58 -3.13
N VAL A 183 -5.30 3.99 -2.42
CA VAL A 183 -3.91 3.83 -2.87
C VAL A 183 -3.52 2.36 -2.76
N ILE A 184 -3.27 1.70 -3.90
CA ILE A 184 -2.96 0.26 -3.91
C ILE A 184 -1.71 0.01 -4.75
N THR A 185 -0.88 -0.94 -4.30
CA THR A 185 0.33 -1.36 -5.01
C THR A 185 0.17 -2.69 -5.73
N TYR A 186 0.86 -2.83 -6.87
CA TYR A 186 0.77 -3.98 -7.78
C TYR A 186 2.10 -4.33 -8.44
N PHE A 187 2.12 -5.48 -9.10
CA PHE A 187 2.97 -5.76 -10.27
C PHE A 187 2.05 -5.81 -11.49
N LEU A 188 2.05 -4.76 -12.33
CA LEU A 188 1.15 -4.64 -13.47
C LEU A 188 1.76 -5.21 -14.76
N LEU A 189 1.14 -6.26 -15.29
CA LEU A 189 1.49 -6.85 -16.58
C LEU A 189 0.85 -6.04 -17.72
N ASN A 190 1.66 -5.26 -18.40
CA ASN A 190 1.29 -4.50 -19.59
C ASN A 190 2.31 -4.76 -20.72
N PRO A 191 2.10 -4.26 -21.95
CA PRO A 191 3.02 -4.52 -23.06
C PRO A 191 4.47 -4.10 -22.80
N GLU A 192 4.71 -3.08 -21.98
CA GLU A 192 6.06 -2.65 -21.63
C GLU A 192 6.69 -3.60 -20.62
N SER A 193 6.02 -3.86 -19.49
CA SER A 193 6.55 -4.73 -18.44
C SER A 193 6.81 -6.14 -18.95
N LEU A 194 5.93 -6.66 -19.82
CA LEU A 194 6.11 -7.98 -20.46
C LEU A 194 7.36 -8.00 -21.36
N ARG A 195 7.54 -7.00 -22.26
CA ARG A 195 8.76 -6.92 -23.09
C ARG A 195 10.04 -6.86 -22.27
N ARG A 196 10.02 -6.09 -21.16
CA ARG A 196 11.17 -5.97 -20.25
C ARG A 196 11.46 -7.29 -19.54
N PHE A 197 10.40 -7.99 -19.15
CA PHE A 197 10.48 -9.29 -18.51
C PHE A 197 11.08 -10.34 -19.45
N ASP A 198 10.58 -10.43 -20.68
CA ASP A 198 11.10 -11.31 -21.72
C ASP A 198 12.58 -11.02 -22.05
N ALA A 199 12.98 -9.76 -22.00
CA ALA A 199 14.36 -9.32 -22.18
C ALA A 199 15.23 -9.53 -20.91
N LYS A 200 14.72 -10.09 -19.83
CA LYS A 200 15.38 -10.34 -18.53
C LYS A 200 15.97 -9.06 -17.91
N LEU A 201 15.26 -7.95 -18.05
CA LEU A 201 15.66 -6.64 -17.50
C LEU A 201 15.05 -6.38 -16.11
N ASN A 202 14.18 -7.26 -15.64
CA ASN A 202 13.50 -7.13 -14.36
C ASN A 202 14.49 -7.06 -13.18
N THR A 203 14.23 -6.15 -12.24
CA THR A 203 15.03 -6.00 -11.00
C THR A 203 14.59 -7.00 -9.95
N VAL A 204 13.31 -7.32 -9.91
CA VAL A 204 12.75 -8.38 -9.05
C VAL A 204 13.03 -9.72 -9.71
N LYS A 205 13.83 -10.55 -9.06
CA LYS A 205 14.17 -11.90 -9.55
C LYS A 205 13.02 -12.90 -9.27
N VAL A 206 11.82 -12.54 -9.66
CA VAL A 206 10.61 -13.35 -9.47
C VAL A 206 10.10 -13.72 -10.86
N PRO A 207 10.05 -15.01 -11.21
CA PRO A 207 9.50 -15.46 -12.49
C PRO A 207 7.98 -15.43 -12.41
N PHE A 208 7.31 -14.54 -13.13
CA PHE A 208 5.85 -14.57 -13.32
C PHE A 208 5.49 -15.51 -14.48
N GLU A 209 5.82 -16.80 -14.33
CA GLU A 209 5.74 -17.79 -15.41
C GLU A 209 4.45 -18.60 -15.40
N TYR A 210 3.77 -18.69 -14.24
CA TYR A 210 2.60 -19.55 -14.09
C TYR A 210 1.32 -18.73 -14.11
N GLY A 211 0.31 -19.24 -14.83
CA GLY A 211 -0.97 -18.58 -15.00
C GLY A 211 -1.10 -17.83 -16.33
N SER A 212 -2.29 -17.39 -16.63
CA SER A 212 -2.65 -16.63 -17.83
C SER A 212 -3.95 -15.84 -17.57
N GLY A 213 -4.23 -14.85 -18.41
CA GLY A 213 -5.43 -14.03 -18.28
C GLY A 213 -5.25 -12.96 -17.22
N GLU A 214 -6.00 -13.04 -16.12
CA GLU A 214 -6.07 -11.98 -15.11
C GLU A 214 -4.80 -11.78 -14.29
N CYS A 215 -4.10 -12.88 -13.97
CA CYS A 215 -2.87 -12.82 -13.18
C CYS A 215 -1.85 -13.88 -13.55
N ARG A 216 -0.59 -13.63 -13.17
CA ARG A 216 0.50 -14.61 -13.17
C ARG A 216 1.13 -14.68 -11.79
N VAL A 217 1.61 -15.86 -11.42
CA VAL A 217 2.23 -16.11 -10.12
C VAL A 217 3.68 -16.57 -10.28
N ALA A 218 4.47 -16.34 -9.25
CA ALA A 218 5.87 -16.72 -9.20
C ALA A 218 6.09 -18.21 -8.90
N ASP A 219 5.26 -18.77 -8.03
CA ASP A 219 5.31 -20.17 -7.62
C ASP A 219 3.95 -20.83 -7.83
N LYS A 220 3.92 -21.93 -8.59
CA LYS A 220 2.70 -22.70 -8.82
C LYS A 220 2.20 -23.47 -7.59
N ASN A 221 3.07 -23.74 -6.62
CA ASN A 221 2.71 -24.49 -5.41
C ASN A 221 2.17 -23.59 -4.31
N ILE A 222 2.70 -22.36 -4.21
CA ILE A 222 2.25 -21.33 -3.28
C ILE A 222 2.06 -20.03 -4.08
N ALA A 223 0.91 -19.93 -4.73
CA ALA A 223 0.61 -18.84 -5.65
C ALA A 223 0.67 -17.46 -4.96
N GLU A 224 0.30 -17.39 -3.69
CA GLU A 224 0.26 -16.18 -2.89
C GLU A 224 1.66 -15.64 -2.50
N THR A 225 2.75 -16.33 -2.86
CA THR A 225 4.10 -15.78 -2.61
C THR A 225 4.35 -14.49 -3.38
N THR A 226 3.91 -14.44 -4.65
CA THR A 226 3.99 -13.19 -5.44
C THR A 226 3.07 -13.31 -6.66
N VAL A 227 2.21 -12.32 -6.83
CA VAL A 227 1.21 -12.25 -7.90
C VAL A 227 1.37 -10.96 -8.69
N ALA A 228 1.35 -11.06 -10.01
CA ALA A 228 1.28 -9.93 -10.95
C ALA A 228 -0.04 -9.99 -11.73
N TYR A 229 -0.64 -8.85 -12.01
CA TYR A 229 -1.96 -8.74 -12.64
C TYR A 229 -1.90 -8.12 -14.02
N ASP A 230 -2.72 -8.61 -14.96
CA ASP A 230 -3.01 -7.90 -16.23
C ASP A 230 -3.57 -6.51 -15.89
N GLU A 231 -2.96 -5.47 -16.44
CA GLU A 231 -3.36 -4.09 -16.12
C GLU A 231 -4.80 -3.78 -16.53
N ARG A 232 -5.31 -4.42 -17.59
CA ARG A 232 -6.71 -4.25 -18.02
C ARG A 232 -7.68 -4.86 -17.02
N PHE A 233 -7.34 -6.03 -16.46
CA PHE A 233 -8.13 -6.63 -15.39
C PHE A 233 -8.22 -5.68 -14.18
N VAL A 234 -7.09 -5.12 -13.74
CA VAL A 234 -7.06 -4.17 -12.63
C VAL A 234 -7.90 -2.92 -12.95
N ARG A 235 -7.75 -2.31 -14.12
CA ARG A 235 -8.54 -1.15 -14.53
C ARG A 235 -10.04 -1.42 -14.55
N ASN A 236 -10.45 -2.60 -15.02
CA ASN A 236 -11.85 -3.02 -15.02
C ASN A 236 -12.41 -3.15 -13.58
N LEU A 237 -11.60 -3.59 -12.62
CA LEU A 237 -12.02 -3.62 -11.20
C LEU A 237 -12.27 -2.21 -10.65
N TYR A 238 -11.41 -1.24 -10.94
CA TYR A 238 -11.63 0.15 -10.54
C TYR A 238 -12.95 0.68 -11.12
N GLU A 239 -13.16 0.52 -12.41
CA GLU A 239 -14.39 0.94 -13.09
C GLU A 239 -15.64 0.24 -12.51
N LYS A 240 -15.60 -1.09 -12.36
CA LYS A 240 -16.69 -1.91 -11.81
C LYS A 240 -17.15 -1.45 -10.43
N HIS A 241 -16.22 -0.95 -9.62
CA HIS A 241 -16.50 -0.54 -8.24
C HIS A 241 -16.61 0.99 -8.04
N GLY A 242 -16.72 1.78 -9.12
CA GLY A 242 -16.90 3.22 -9.05
C GLY A 242 -15.69 3.96 -8.45
N LEU A 243 -14.49 3.46 -8.72
CA LEU A 243 -13.22 4.06 -8.32
C LEU A 243 -12.53 4.65 -9.55
N SER A 244 -12.57 5.97 -9.71
CA SER A 244 -11.92 6.67 -10.83
C SER A 244 -10.41 6.76 -10.60
N ILE A 245 -9.61 6.11 -11.45
CA ILE A 245 -8.14 6.20 -11.40
C ILE A 245 -7.71 7.62 -11.73
N THR A 246 -7.02 8.26 -10.79
CA THR A 246 -6.48 9.62 -10.95
C THR A 246 -4.99 9.63 -11.30
N GLU A 247 -4.26 8.60 -10.88
CA GLU A 247 -2.82 8.49 -11.12
C GLU A 247 -2.36 7.03 -11.16
N ILE A 248 -1.38 6.74 -12.03
CA ILE A 248 -0.62 5.50 -12.02
C ILE A 248 0.86 5.84 -12.05
N THR A 249 1.58 5.43 -11.01
CA THR A 249 3.04 5.50 -10.95
C THR A 249 3.62 4.12 -11.18
N TYR A 250 4.31 3.93 -12.29
CA TYR A 250 4.92 2.64 -12.62
C TYR A 250 6.24 2.45 -11.89
N GLY A 251 6.38 1.33 -11.17
CA GLY A 251 7.56 1.00 -10.37
C GLY A 251 8.73 0.40 -11.15
N SER A 252 9.84 0.18 -10.45
CA SER A 252 11.09 -0.34 -11.05
C SER A 252 11.14 -1.85 -11.22
N TRP A 253 10.21 -2.60 -10.69
CA TRP A 253 10.23 -4.06 -10.61
C TRP A 253 10.56 -4.79 -11.93
N CYS A 254 10.09 -4.25 -13.06
CA CYS A 254 10.37 -4.81 -14.38
C CYS A 254 11.61 -4.20 -15.05
N GLY A 255 12.44 -3.44 -14.32
CA GLY A 255 13.68 -2.83 -14.83
C GLY A 255 13.50 -1.48 -15.51
N ARG A 256 12.42 -0.74 -15.23
CA ARG A 256 12.31 0.69 -15.62
C ARG A 256 13.43 1.49 -14.96
N LYS A 257 13.99 2.44 -15.70
CA LYS A 257 15.12 3.29 -15.26
C LYS A 257 14.73 4.76 -15.15
N GLU A 258 13.52 5.12 -15.49
CA GLU A 258 13.01 6.48 -15.36
C GLU A 258 12.84 6.83 -13.89
N PHE A 259 12.56 8.11 -13.57
CA PHE A 259 12.40 8.52 -12.18
C PHE A 259 11.39 7.62 -11.46
N ILE A 260 11.89 6.81 -10.53
CA ILE A 260 11.11 5.76 -9.88
C ILE A 260 11.28 5.92 -8.37
N CYS A 261 10.17 6.27 -7.72
CA CYS A 261 10.10 6.43 -6.27
C CYS A 261 9.76 5.11 -5.54
N CYS A 262 9.45 4.03 -6.27
CA CYS A 262 8.99 2.77 -5.67
C CYS A 262 9.35 1.55 -6.51
N LEU A 263 9.38 0.38 -5.87
CA LEU A 263 9.58 -0.91 -6.53
C LEU A 263 8.32 -1.34 -7.29
N GLN A 264 7.18 -1.35 -6.61
CA GLN A 264 5.89 -1.77 -7.15
C GLN A 264 5.19 -0.62 -7.89
N ASP A 265 4.30 -0.96 -8.81
CA ASP A 265 3.41 0.02 -9.44
C ASP A 265 2.37 0.48 -8.43
N VAL A 266 2.02 1.76 -8.43
CA VAL A 266 1.06 2.36 -7.48
C VAL A 266 -0.09 2.99 -8.26
N ILE A 267 -1.32 2.68 -7.88
CA ILE A 267 -2.53 3.30 -8.42
C ILE A 267 -3.20 4.12 -7.33
N ILE A 268 -3.50 5.38 -7.65
CA ILE A 268 -4.32 6.26 -6.82
C ILE A 268 -5.66 6.46 -7.53
N SER A 269 -6.74 6.33 -6.78
CA SER A 269 -8.10 6.51 -7.27
C SER A 269 -8.97 7.26 -6.28
N VAL A 270 -10.12 7.75 -6.76
CA VAL A 270 -11.14 8.45 -5.98
C VAL A 270 -12.48 7.73 -6.17
N LYS A 271 -13.23 7.51 -5.09
CA LYS A 271 -14.59 6.99 -5.15
C LYS A 271 -15.55 8.08 -5.63
N GLU A 272 -16.34 7.78 -6.66
CA GLU A 272 -17.37 8.67 -7.21
C GLU A 272 -18.59 8.87 -6.31
#